data_62ad141337113622f7ea27988e35196c
#
_entry.id   62ad141337113622f7ea27988e35196c
#
_cell.length_a   1.000
_cell.length_b   1.000
_cell.length_c   1.000
_cell.angle_alpha   90.00
_cell.angle_beta   90.00
_cell.angle_gamma   90.00
#
_symmetry.space_group_name_H-M   'P 1'
#
loop_
_entity.id
_entity.type
_entity.pdbx_description
1 polymer ?
#
loop_
_entity_poly.entity_id
_entity_poly.type
_entity_poly.pdbx_seq_one_letter_code
_entity_poly.pdbx_strand_id
1 'polypeptide(L)' 'MVLIFGKDGCPYTQNARDHYAAGNIPFQYLNVKNNAADLERMLTYSNGARRVPVIVDGGKVTIGFGGT' A
#
# COMPACT_ATOMS: atom_id res chain seq x y z
N MET A 1 -7.41 10.90 -0.90
CA MET A 1 -6.36 10.28 -1.73
C MET A 1 -6.05 8.89 -1.22
N VAL A 2 -5.87 7.96 -2.11
CA VAL A 2 -5.50 6.59 -1.75
C VAL A 2 -4.03 6.55 -1.35
N LEU A 3 -3.71 5.83 -0.27
CA LEU A 3 -2.33 5.54 0.13
C LEU A 3 -2.04 4.08 -0.16
N ILE A 4 -0.91 3.83 -0.83
CA ILE A 4 -0.44 2.46 -1.08
C ILE A 4 0.91 2.30 -0.37
N PHE A 5 0.92 1.54 0.70
CA PHE A 5 2.14 1.18 1.40
C PHE A 5 2.64 -0.13 0.84
N GLY A 6 3.86 -0.14 0.33
CA GLY A 6 4.40 -1.33 -0.29
C GLY A 6 5.90 -1.29 -0.39
N LYS A 7 6.45 -2.15 -1.24
CA LYS A 7 7.89 -2.17 -1.51
C LYS A 7 8.15 -2.37 -2.99
N ASP A 8 9.24 -1.79 -3.48
CA ASP A 8 9.68 -1.98 -4.86
C ASP A 8 10.03 -3.47 -5.08
N GLY A 9 9.73 -3.95 -6.28
CA GLY A 9 10.00 -5.34 -6.63
C GLY A 9 8.96 -6.34 -6.13
N CYS A 10 7.96 -5.90 -5.39
CA CYS A 10 6.86 -6.77 -4.98
C CYS A 10 5.78 -6.76 -6.09
N PRO A 11 5.48 -7.91 -6.72
CA PRO A 11 4.50 -7.95 -7.80
C PRO A 11 3.11 -7.47 -7.37
N TYR A 12 2.70 -7.80 -6.17
CA TYR A 12 1.39 -7.39 -5.67
C TYR A 12 1.32 -5.88 -5.39
N THR A 13 2.42 -5.28 -4.91
CA THR A 13 2.52 -3.82 -4.77
C THR A 13 2.40 -3.15 -6.13
N GLN A 14 3.12 -3.67 -7.12
CA GLN A 14 3.07 -3.12 -8.47
C GLN A 14 1.68 -3.26 -9.07
N ASN A 15 1.03 -4.40 -8.87
CA ASN A 15 -0.33 -4.61 -9.37
C ASN A 15 -1.31 -3.61 -8.76
N ALA A 16 -1.20 -3.32 -7.47
CA ALA A 16 -2.03 -2.30 -6.84
C ALA A 16 -1.80 -0.93 -7.45
N ARG A 17 -0.53 -0.54 -7.64
CA ARG A 17 -0.19 0.75 -8.25
C ARG A 17 -0.75 0.85 -9.66
N ASP A 18 -0.60 -0.19 -10.46
CA ASP A 18 -1.10 -0.24 -11.83
C ASP A 18 -2.62 -0.14 -11.87
N HIS A 19 -3.30 -0.81 -10.94
CA HIS A 19 -4.76 -0.79 -10.87
C HIS A 19 -5.30 0.63 -10.67
N TYR A 20 -4.74 1.35 -9.69
CA TYR A 20 -5.20 2.71 -9.41
C TYR A 20 -4.80 3.68 -10.51
N ALA A 21 -3.61 3.52 -11.07
CA ALA A 21 -3.15 4.35 -12.19
C ALA A 21 -4.05 4.16 -13.42
N ALA A 22 -4.40 2.92 -13.75
CA ALA A 22 -5.26 2.62 -14.89
C ALA A 22 -6.67 3.20 -14.72
N GLY A 23 -7.14 3.28 -13.49
CA GLY A 23 -8.45 3.86 -13.17
C GLY A 23 -8.42 5.38 -13.02
N ASN A 24 -7.29 6.02 -13.25
CA ASN A 24 -7.09 7.46 -13.03
C ASN A 24 -7.45 7.89 -11.60
N ILE A 25 -7.21 7.00 -10.63
CA ILE A 25 -7.48 7.27 -9.22
C ILE A 25 -6.19 7.80 -8.59
N PRO A 26 -6.18 9.03 -8.08
CA PRO A 26 -4.99 9.59 -7.44
C PRO A 26 -4.57 8.74 -6.23
N PHE A 27 -3.29 8.44 -6.15
CA PHE A 27 -2.75 7.72 -5.00
C PHE A 27 -1.34 8.22 -4.67
N GLN A 28 -0.92 7.98 -3.44
CA GLN A 28 0.46 8.19 -3.02
C GLN A 28 1.06 6.83 -2.70
N TYR A 29 2.20 6.54 -3.32
CA TYR A 29 2.95 5.32 -3.05
C TYR A 29 4.02 5.60 -1.99
N LEU A 30 4.07 4.73 -0.97
CA LEU A 30 4.99 4.86 0.15
C LEU A 30 5.79 3.57 0.25
N ASN A 31 7.09 3.65 -0.07
CA ASN A 31 7.98 2.49 -0.03
C ASN A 31 8.47 2.31 1.41
N VAL A 32 7.86 1.37 2.12
CA VAL A 32 8.13 1.14 3.54
C VAL A 32 9.48 0.45 3.79
N LYS A 33 10.09 -0.11 2.75
CA LYS A 33 11.40 -0.74 2.88
C LYS A 33 12.50 0.29 3.11
N ASN A 34 12.34 1.49 2.55
CA ASN A 34 13.35 2.54 2.60
C ASN A 34 13.04 3.65 3.61
N ASN A 35 11.92 3.57 4.30
CA ASN A 35 11.50 4.64 5.20
C ASN A 35 10.81 4.06 6.43
N ALA A 36 11.50 4.12 7.57
CA ALA A 36 11.00 3.57 8.82
C ALA A 36 9.73 4.27 9.32
N ALA A 37 9.60 5.58 9.08
CA ALA A 37 8.41 6.33 9.47
C ALA A 37 7.19 5.86 8.67
N ASP A 38 7.37 5.58 7.39
CA ASP A 38 6.28 5.07 6.55
C ASP A 38 5.90 3.65 6.95
N LEU A 39 6.87 2.82 7.35
CA LEU A 39 6.58 1.50 7.88
C LEU A 39 5.72 1.59 9.15
N GLU A 40 6.05 2.50 10.06
CA GLU A 40 5.27 2.72 11.27
C GLU A 40 3.84 3.16 10.94
N ARG A 41 3.68 4.05 9.96
CA ARG A 41 2.35 4.46 9.50
C ARG A 41 1.56 3.27 8.96
N MET A 42 2.21 2.44 8.14
CA MET A 42 1.58 1.23 7.60
C MET A 42 1.09 0.32 8.73
N LEU A 43 1.96 0.07 9.72
CA LEU A 43 1.63 -0.82 10.83
C LEU A 43 0.48 -0.30 11.68
N THR A 44 0.34 1.03 11.78
CA THR A 44 -0.81 1.65 12.44
C THR A 44 -2.11 1.29 11.72
N TYR A 45 -2.13 1.37 10.39
CA TYR A 45 -3.32 1.02 9.61
C TYR A 45 -3.57 -0.48 9.58
N SER A 46 -2.52 -1.27 9.49
CA SER A 46 -2.65 -2.74 9.35
C SER A 46 -2.77 -3.47 10.68
N ASN A 47 -2.77 -2.73 11.78
CA ASN A 47 -2.85 -3.30 13.13
C ASN A 47 -1.69 -4.25 13.40
N GLY A 48 -0.50 -3.87 12.97
CA GLY A 48 0.74 -4.61 13.19
C GLY A 48 1.08 -5.65 12.13
N ALA A 49 0.24 -5.83 11.12
CA ALA A 49 0.52 -6.79 10.06
C ALA A 49 1.59 -6.23 9.10
N ARG A 50 2.65 -7.01 8.88
CA ARG A 50 3.77 -6.63 8.00
C ARG A 50 3.60 -7.16 6.58
N ARG A 51 2.38 -7.16 6.09
CA ARG A 51 2.08 -7.62 4.73
C ARG A 51 1.95 -6.41 3.82
N VAL A 52 2.51 -6.53 2.62
CA VAL A 52 2.39 -5.51 1.59
C VAL A 52 1.66 -6.07 0.37
N PRO A 53 0.93 -5.24 -0.36
CA PRO A 53 0.65 -3.84 -0.07
C PRO A 53 -0.45 -3.67 0.99
N VAL A 54 -0.40 -2.54 1.71
CA VAL A 54 -1.52 -2.08 2.54
C VAL A 54 -2.10 -0.86 1.85
N ILE A 55 -3.39 -0.88 1.58
CA ILE A 55 -4.07 0.17 0.82
C ILE A 55 -5.06 0.86 1.73
N VAL A 56 -4.95 2.19 1.83
CA VAL A 56 -5.86 3.02 2.63
C VAL A 56 -6.64 3.91 1.67
N ASP A 57 -7.95 3.72 1.63
CA ASP A 57 -8.83 4.45 0.74
C ASP A 57 -9.98 5.04 1.55
N GLY A 58 -9.89 6.34 1.84
CA GLY A 58 -10.95 7.05 2.56
C GLY A 58 -11.30 6.44 3.90
N GLY A 59 -10.30 5.93 4.63
CA GLY A 59 -10.52 5.28 5.92
C GLY A 59 -10.72 3.77 5.84
N LYS A 60 -10.93 3.22 4.64
CA LYS A 60 -11.00 1.77 4.43
C LYS A 60 -9.60 1.22 4.23
N VAL A 61 -9.23 0.24 5.04
CA VAL A 61 -7.92 -0.41 4.97
C VAL A 61 -8.06 -1.79 4.36
N THR A 62 -7.25 -2.06 3.34
CA THR A 62 -7.15 -3.39 2.72
C THR A 62 -5.72 -3.87 2.84
N ILE A 63 -5.54 -5.09 3.34
CA ILE A 63 -4.23 -5.72 3.48
C ILE A 63 -4.09 -6.75 2.36
N GLY A 64 -3.07 -6.54 1.52
CA GLY A 64 -2.87 -7.38 0.35
C GLY A 64 -3.61 -6.86 -0.87
N PHE A 65 -3.29 -7.44 -2.03
CA PHE A 65 -3.94 -7.11 -3.29
C PHE A 65 -3.77 -8.27 -4.26
N GLY A 66 -4.88 -8.75 -4.81
CA GLY A 66 -4.83 -9.77 -5.85
C GLY A 66 -4.32 -11.13 -5.37
N GLY A 67 -4.52 -11.48 -4.12
CA GLY A 67 -4.18 -12.81 -3.63
C GLY A 67 -3.04 -12.89 -2.63
N THR A 68 -2.54 -11.74 -2.16
CA THR A 68 -1.53 -11.76 -1.08
C THR A 68 -2.15 -11.81 0.29
#